data_428adf5ba681fa519ca64ec3e8681d99
#
_entry.id   428adf5ba681fa519ca64ec3e8681d99
#
_cell.length_a   1.000
_cell.length_b   1.000
_cell.length_c   1.000
_cell.angle_alpha   90.00
_cell.angle_beta   90.00
_cell.angle_gamma   90.00
#
_symmetry.space_group_name_H-M   'P 1'
#
loop_
_entity.id
_entity.type
_entity.pdbx_description
1 polymer ?
#
loop_
_entity_poly.entity_id
_entity_poly.type
_entity_poly.pdbx_seq_one_letter_code
_entity_poly.pdbx_strand_id
1 'polypeptide(L)'
;MTGATGYIGKHLSNYLTEKGGHRIIPLGRSMFREGMSGHLIQTLTHCDVIINLAGAPINKRWTPEYKQELFNSRIVVTHRIIRALNAVKTKPKLMISASAVGYYPPEVEADEYTRTRGDGFLSDLCYAWEKEAKHCPQPTRLVITRFGVVLSPDGGAMQQMLRPLQATKVATAIGPGTQSFPWIAMHDLCRAMEFFIAHEETRGVYNLVAPQQISQYSFTREMGKAYQAWTTIIAPQRAFR
;
A
#
# COMPACT_ATOMS: atom_id res chain seq x y z
N MET A 1 3.53 -13.84 -3.65
CA MET A 1 3.19 -12.40 -3.50
C MET A 1 2.00 -12.07 -4.37
N THR A 2 0.94 -11.45 -3.83
CA THR A 2 -0.14 -10.83 -4.61
C THR A 2 0.29 -9.45 -5.10
N GLY A 3 -0.32 -8.95 -6.18
CA GLY A 3 0.04 -7.64 -6.72
C GLY A 3 1.46 -7.53 -7.29
N ALA A 4 2.16 -8.64 -7.52
CA ALA A 4 3.54 -8.69 -8.03
C ALA A 4 3.73 -7.96 -9.38
N THR A 5 2.70 -7.89 -10.21
CA THR A 5 2.71 -7.20 -11.51
C THR A 5 2.39 -5.71 -11.40
N GLY A 6 1.95 -5.25 -10.22
CA GLY A 6 1.70 -3.83 -9.94
C GLY A 6 2.98 -3.03 -9.79
N TYR A 7 2.86 -1.70 -9.69
CA TYR A 7 4.02 -0.81 -9.63
C TYR A 7 4.92 -1.13 -8.41
N ILE A 8 4.37 -1.12 -7.19
CA ILE A 8 5.13 -1.47 -5.98
C ILE A 8 5.61 -2.93 -6.04
N GLY A 9 4.73 -3.84 -6.49
CA GLY A 9 5.06 -5.27 -6.55
C GLY A 9 6.26 -5.60 -7.44
N LYS A 10 6.39 -4.93 -8.59
CA LYS A 10 7.56 -5.08 -9.48
C LYS A 10 8.86 -4.64 -8.81
N HIS A 11 8.88 -3.44 -8.22
CA HIS A 11 10.04 -2.93 -7.51
C HIS A 11 10.45 -3.85 -6.36
N LEU A 12 9.46 -4.26 -5.55
CA LEU A 12 9.71 -5.14 -4.42
C LEU A 12 10.16 -6.54 -4.88
N SER A 13 9.59 -7.08 -5.97
CA SER A 13 10.03 -8.37 -6.51
C SER A 13 11.49 -8.31 -6.95
N ASN A 14 11.86 -7.29 -7.70
CA ASN A 14 13.25 -7.11 -8.15
C ASN A 14 14.19 -6.96 -6.96
N TYR A 15 13.85 -6.07 -6.02
CA TYR A 15 14.67 -5.83 -4.83
C TYR A 15 14.89 -7.12 -4.00
N LEU A 16 13.82 -7.84 -3.69
CA LEU A 16 13.91 -9.08 -2.90
C LEU A 16 14.65 -10.19 -3.63
N THR A 17 14.58 -10.24 -4.97
CA THR A 17 15.33 -11.23 -5.75
C THR A 17 16.81 -10.88 -5.81
N GLU A 18 17.14 -9.61 -6.11
CA GLU A 18 18.53 -9.18 -6.34
C GLU A 18 19.32 -9.00 -5.05
N LYS A 19 18.70 -8.46 -4.01
CA LYS A 19 19.35 -8.15 -2.72
C LYS A 19 19.15 -9.23 -1.67
N GLY A 20 17.93 -9.76 -1.57
CA GLY A 20 17.56 -10.73 -0.55
C GLY A 20 17.71 -12.20 -0.99
N GLY A 21 17.99 -12.48 -2.27
CA GLY A 21 18.09 -13.85 -2.79
C GLY A 21 16.78 -14.64 -2.74
N HIS A 22 15.64 -13.95 -2.61
CA HIS A 22 14.34 -14.59 -2.50
C HIS A 22 13.76 -14.99 -3.86
N ARG A 23 13.13 -16.15 -3.92
CA ARG A 23 12.34 -16.54 -5.09
C ARG A 23 10.91 -16.05 -4.95
N ILE A 24 10.46 -15.21 -5.88
CA ILE A 24 9.13 -14.65 -5.88
C ILE A 24 8.17 -15.56 -6.69
N ILE A 25 7.07 -15.99 -6.04
CA ILE A 25 5.96 -16.70 -6.67
C ILE A 25 4.80 -15.71 -6.79
N PRO A 26 4.47 -15.22 -8.01
CA PRO A 26 3.38 -14.29 -8.20
C PRO A 26 2.02 -14.99 -8.06
N LEU A 27 1.15 -14.45 -7.21
CA LEU A 27 -0.24 -14.89 -7.07
C LEU A 27 -1.13 -13.97 -7.91
N GLY A 28 -1.42 -14.41 -9.13
CA GLY A 28 -2.23 -13.65 -10.10
C GLY A 28 -3.74 -13.67 -9.77
N ARG A 29 -4.50 -12.75 -10.39
CA ARG A 29 -5.95 -12.63 -10.17
C ARG A 29 -6.73 -13.91 -10.46
N SER A 30 -6.27 -14.75 -11.39
CA SER A 30 -6.89 -16.05 -11.73
C SER A 30 -6.94 -16.99 -10.54
N MET A 31 -5.93 -16.97 -9.66
CA MET A 31 -5.86 -17.83 -8.47
C MET A 31 -6.92 -17.49 -7.40
N PHE A 32 -7.54 -16.30 -7.53
CA PHE A 32 -8.59 -15.82 -6.64
C PHE A 32 -9.98 -15.89 -7.27
N ARG A 33 -10.20 -16.74 -8.29
CA ARG A 33 -11.52 -17.04 -8.85
C ARG A 33 -12.18 -18.18 -8.08
N GLU A 34 -13.48 -18.34 -8.24
CA GLU A 34 -14.21 -19.51 -7.75
C GLU A 34 -13.61 -20.80 -8.33
N GLY A 35 -13.57 -21.86 -7.54
CA GLY A 35 -12.97 -23.15 -7.93
C GLY A 35 -11.44 -23.23 -7.83
N MET A 36 -10.72 -22.11 -7.67
CA MET A 36 -9.24 -22.10 -7.66
C MET A 36 -8.60 -22.27 -6.27
N SER A 37 -9.39 -22.50 -5.22
CA SER A 37 -8.89 -22.63 -3.84
C SER A 37 -7.82 -23.72 -3.67
N GLY A 38 -7.98 -24.87 -4.33
CA GLY A 38 -7.01 -25.97 -4.29
C GLY A 38 -5.63 -25.57 -4.83
N HIS A 39 -5.59 -24.85 -5.96
CA HIS A 39 -4.35 -24.36 -6.53
C HIS A 39 -3.67 -23.31 -5.64
N LEU A 40 -4.45 -22.41 -5.03
CA LEU A 40 -3.92 -21.44 -4.07
C LEU A 40 -3.31 -22.16 -2.86
N ILE A 41 -3.99 -23.13 -2.26
CA ILE A 41 -3.50 -23.93 -1.13
C ILE A 41 -2.20 -24.63 -1.52
N GLN A 42 -2.16 -25.31 -2.66
CA GLN A 42 -0.96 -25.99 -3.16
C GLN A 42 0.21 -25.03 -3.30
N THR A 43 -0.02 -23.84 -3.87
CA THR A 43 1.03 -22.83 -4.04
C THR A 43 1.54 -22.32 -2.67
N LEU A 44 0.64 -22.05 -1.72
CA LEU A 44 1.02 -21.55 -0.40
C LEU A 44 1.80 -22.56 0.45
N THR A 45 1.63 -23.87 0.19
CA THR A 45 2.39 -24.94 0.86
C THR A 45 3.90 -24.84 0.60
N HIS A 46 4.30 -24.19 -0.50
CA HIS A 46 5.70 -24.01 -0.89
C HIS A 46 6.24 -22.59 -0.63
N CYS A 47 5.53 -21.80 0.18
CA CYS A 47 5.92 -20.44 0.50
C CYS A 47 6.32 -20.30 1.95
N ASP A 48 7.47 -19.66 2.23
CA ASP A 48 7.88 -19.28 3.59
C ASP A 48 7.21 -17.98 4.03
N VAL A 49 6.98 -17.07 3.08
CA VAL A 49 6.46 -15.72 3.32
C VAL A 49 5.35 -15.40 2.32
N ILE A 50 4.29 -14.80 2.83
CA ILE A 50 3.22 -14.23 2.00
C ILE A 50 3.29 -12.71 2.08
N ILE A 51 3.34 -12.05 0.91
CA ILE A 51 3.23 -10.59 0.82
C ILE A 51 1.95 -10.27 0.04
N ASN A 52 1.00 -9.63 0.72
CA ASN A 52 -0.29 -9.25 0.14
C ASN A 52 -0.32 -7.77 -0.21
N LEU A 53 -0.06 -7.45 -1.49
CA LEU A 53 -0.15 -6.10 -2.07
C LEU A 53 -1.35 -5.96 -3.02
N ALA A 54 -2.32 -6.88 -2.97
CA ALA A 54 -3.46 -6.82 -3.87
C ALA A 54 -4.32 -5.59 -3.61
N GLY A 55 -4.64 -4.86 -4.66
CA GLY A 55 -5.51 -3.69 -4.58
C GLY A 55 -5.69 -3.03 -5.95
N ALA A 56 -6.93 -2.72 -6.29
CA ALA A 56 -7.23 -1.88 -7.44
C ALA A 56 -6.73 -0.43 -7.19
N PRO A 57 -6.32 0.32 -8.23
CA PRO A 57 -5.83 1.69 -8.11
C PRO A 57 -6.87 2.63 -7.48
N ILE A 58 -6.45 3.48 -6.54
CA ILE A 58 -7.36 4.43 -5.87
C ILE A 58 -7.56 5.75 -6.62
N ASN A 59 -6.81 5.97 -7.68
CA ASN A 59 -6.79 7.22 -8.46
C ASN A 59 -7.82 7.30 -9.61
N LYS A 60 -8.86 6.46 -9.57
CA LYS A 60 -10.01 6.52 -10.46
C LYS A 60 -11.20 7.18 -9.76
N ARG A 61 -12.21 7.59 -10.52
CA ARG A 61 -13.46 8.10 -9.96
C ARG A 61 -14.16 7.01 -9.14
N TRP A 62 -14.55 7.34 -7.91
CA TRP A 62 -15.18 6.39 -6.97
C TRP A 62 -16.69 6.32 -7.15
N THR A 63 -17.12 5.67 -8.24
CA THR A 63 -18.51 5.25 -8.39
C THR A 63 -18.83 4.12 -7.39
N PRO A 64 -20.11 3.81 -7.12
CA PRO A 64 -20.49 2.67 -6.27
C PRO A 64 -19.83 1.37 -6.73
N GLU A 65 -19.81 1.09 -8.04
CA GLU A 65 -19.22 -0.10 -8.64
C GLU A 65 -17.69 -0.13 -8.42
N TYR A 66 -17.03 1.03 -8.59
CA TYR A 66 -15.58 1.10 -8.38
C TYR A 66 -15.19 0.99 -6.90
N LYS A 67 -16.02 1.52 -5.98
CA LYS A 67 -15.84 1.28 -4.53
C LYS A 67 -15.94 -0.21 -4.20
N GLN A 68 -16.88 -0.92 -4.84
CA GLN A 68 -16.97 -2.38 -4.68
C GLN A 68 -15.74 -3.10 -5.24
N GLU A 69 -15.18 -2.64 -6.37
CA GLU A 69 -13.93 -3.18 -6.91
C GLU A 69 -12.75 -2.94 -5.94
N LEU A 70 -12.65 -1.73 -5.36
CA LEU A 70 -11.66 -1.40 -4.34
C LEU A 70 -11.76 -2.33 -3.12
N PHE A 71 -12.98 -2.60 -2.66
CA PHE A 71 -13.26 -3.53 -1.57
C PHE A 71 -12.88 -4.96 -1.95
N ASN A 72 -13.39 -5.47 -3.06
CA ASN A 72 -13.17 -6.85 -3.49
C ASN A 72 -11.69 -7.15 -3.72
N SER A 73 -10.96 -6.23 -4.35
CA SER A 73 -9.54 -6.41 -4.63
C SER A 73 -8.66 -6.48 -3.38
N ARG A 74 -9.15 -6.04 -2.23
CA ARG A 74 -8.44 -6.05 -0.95
C ARG A 74 -9.00 -7.08 0.02
N ILE A 75 -10.25 -6.92 0.42
CA ILE A 75 -10.86 -7.71 1.50
C ILE A 75 -11.13 -9.14 1.02
N VAL A 76 -11.77 -9.31 -0.15
CA VAL A 76 -12.08 -10.65 -0.65
C VAL A 76 -10.80 -11.42 -0.99
N VAL A 77 -9.79 -10.76 -1.55
CA VAL A 77 -8.49 -11.40 -1.82
C VAL A 77 -7.82 -11.82 -0.51
N THR A 78 -7.78 -10.93 0.50
CA THR A 78 -7.22 -11.26 1.82
C THR A 78 -7.98 -12.42 2.47
N HIS A 79 -9.31 -12.40 2.43
CA HIS A 79 -10.15 -13.51 2.92
C HIS A 79 -9.77 -14.84 2.29
N ARG A 80 -9.60 -14.88 0.97
CA ARG A 80 -9.20 -16.11 0.26
C ARG A 80 -7.81 -16.60 0.64
N ILE A 81 -6.85 -15.68 0.85
CA ILE A 81 -5.52 -16.01 1.38
C ILE A 81 -5.66 -16.63 2.77
N ILE A 82 -6.41 -15.99 3.68
CA ILE A 82 -6.61 -16.49 5.05
C ILE A 82 -7.28 -17.88 5.05
N ARG A 83 -8.31 -18.08 4.23
CA ARG A 83 -8.93 -19.40 4.08
C ARG A 83 -7.94 -20.46 3.61
N ALA A 84 -7.14 -20.14 2.60
CA ALA A 84 -6.11 -21.04 2.09
C ALA A 84 -5.05 -21.34 3.17
N LEU A 85 -4.60 -20.32 3.93
CA LEU A 85 -3.67 -20.51 5.04
C LEU A 85 -4.21 -21.43 6.13
N ASN A 86 -5.51 -21.36 6.43
CA ASN A 86 -6.12 -22.29 7.40
C ASN A 86 -6.06 -23.75 6.89
N ALA A 87 -6.14 -23.99 5.59
CA ALA A 87 -6.13 -25.32 4.99
C ALA A 87 -4.72 -25.89 4.76
N VAL A 88 -3.67 -25.06 4.72
CA VAL A 88 -2.28 -25.48 4.53
C VAL A 88 -1.78 -26.19 5.82
N LYS A 89 -1.19 -27.40 5.67
CA LYS A 89 -0.62 -28.16 6.80
C LYS A 89 0.62 -27.46 7.37
N THR A 90 1.60 -27.18 6.53
CA THR A 90 2.81 -26.44 6.92
C THR A 90 2.61 -24.97 6.56
N LYS A 91 2.33 -24.14 7.56
CA LYS A 91 2.01 -22.73 7.34
C LYS A 91 3.26 -21.91 7.04
N PRO A 92 3.19 -20.92 6.15
CA PRO A 92 4.22 -19.88 6.01
C PRO A 92 4.54 -19.22 7.35
N LYS A 93 5.81 -18.85 7.54
CA LYS A 93 6.27 -18.22 8.79
C LYS A 93 5.71 -16.81 8.97
N LEU A 94 5.49 -16.10 7.87
CA LEU A 94 5.14 -14.68 7.85
C LEU A 94 4.08 -14.37 6.79
N MET A 95 3.10 -13.54 7.19
CA MET A 95 2.23 -12.80 6.27
C MET A 95 2.44 -11.30 6.47
N ILE A 96 2.87 -10.59 5.41
CA ILE A 96 2.87 -9.13 5.37
C ILE A 96 1.64 -8.70 4.56
N SER A 97 0.74 -7.95 5.19
CA SER A 97 -0.47 -7.44 4.53
C SER A 97 -0.39 -5.92 4.42
N ALA A 98 -0.47 -5.41 3.19
CA ALA A 98 -0.55 -3.98 2.98
C ALA A 98 -1.83 -3.39 3.58
N SER A 99 -1.73 -2.15 4.01
CA SER A 99 -2.78 -1.21 4.39
C SER A 99 -2.33 0.19 3.96
N ALA A 100 -2.97 1.24 4.44
CA ALA A 100 -2.56 2.61 4.15
C ALA A 100 -2.78 3.54 5.36
N VAL A 101 -2.02 4.63 5.40
CA VAL A 101 -2.19 5.70 6.40
C VAL A 101 -3.56 6.39 6.31
N GLY A 102 -4.32 6.17 5.23
CA GLY A 102 -5.73 6.56 5.14
C GLY A 102 -6.65 5.90 6.18
N TYR A 103 -6.13 5.00 7.02
CA TYR A 103 -6.76 4.50 8.22
C TYR A 103 -7.05 5.63 9.22
N TYR A 104 -6.13 6.59 9.37
CA TYR A 104 -6.18 7.66 10.35
C TYR A 104 -7.00 8.86 9.88
N PRO A 105 -7.51 9.69 10.81
CA PRO A 105 -8.03 11.01 10.47
C PRO A 105 -6.92 11.89 9.87
N PRO A 106 -7.21 12.68 8.82
CA PRO A 106 -6.19 13.46 8.13
C PRO A 106 -5.60 14.61 8.95
N GLU A 107 -6.27 15.04 10.02
CA GLU A 107 -5.87 16.15 10.87
C GLU A 107 -5.12 15.70 12.13
N VAL A 108 -4.97 14.39 12.33
CA VAL A 108 -4.38 13.84 13.56
C VAL A 108 -2.97 13.36 13.28
N GLU A 109 -2.03 13.79 14.11
CA GLU A 109 -0.72 13.13 14.19
C GLU A 109 -0.91 11.77 14.86
N ALA A 110 -0.59 10.70 14.13
CA ALA A 110 -0.92 9.34 14.52
C ALA A 110 0.29 8.41 14.39
N ASP A 111 0.44 7.55 15.36
CA ASP A 111 1.36 6.42 15.40
C ASP A 111 0.62 5.08 15.28
N GLU A 112 1.34 3.98 15.34
CA GLU A 112 0.78 2.63 15.24
C GLU A 112 -0.12 2.25 16.44
N TYR A 113 0.02 2.93 17.57
CA TYR A 113 -0.78 2.72 18.78
C TYR A 113 -2.08 3.55 18.77
N THR A 114 -2.17 4.52 17.87
CA THR A 114 -3.36 5.36 17.70
C THR A 114 -4.54 4.50 17.22
N ARG A 115 -5.56 4.39 18.06
CA ARG A 115 -6.76 3.57 17.79
C ARG A 115 -7.84 4.34 17.03
N THR A 116 -7.78 5.67 17.05
CA THR A 116 -8.73 6.52 16.35
C THR A 116 -8.57 6.34 14.86
N ARG A 117 -9.63 5.91 14.20
CA ARG A 117 -9.70 5.84 12.75
C ARG A 117 -10.36 7.10 12.19
N GLY A 118 -10.03 7.43 10.96
CA GLY A 118 -10.69 8.49 10.23
C GLY A 118 -12.10 8.11 9.79
N ASP A 119 -12.81 9.09 9.26
CA ASP A 119 -14.13 8.92 8.68
C ASP A 119 -14.05 8.73 7.16
N GLY A 120 -15.09 8.11 6.62
CA GLY A 120 -15.27 7.96 5.19
C GLY A 120 -14.66 6.71 4.60
N PHE A 121 -14.88 6.58 3.28
CA PHE A 121 -14.67 5.32 2.55
C PHE A 121 -13.23 4.77 2.64
N LEU A 122 -12.20 5.61 2.58
CA LEU A 122 -10.82 5.11 2.64
C LEU A 122 -10.47 4.53 4.00
N SER A 123 -10.90 5.18 5.07
CA SER A 123 -10.67 4.68 6.42
C SER A 123 -11.45 3.39 6.66
N ASP A 124 -12.71 3.32 6.23
CA ASP A 124 -13.53 2.11 6.31
C ASP A 124 -12.89 0.95 5.53
N LEU A 125 -12.36 1.24 4.33
CA LEU A 125 -11.67 0.25 3.50
C LEU A 125 -10.40 -0.28 4.19
N CYS A 126 -9.57 0.59 4.74
CA CYS A 126 -8.36 0.21 5.48
C CYS A 126 -8.72 -0.62 6.71
N TYR A 127 -9.71 -0.18 7.49
CA TYR A 127 -10.18 -0.91 8.67
C TYR A 127 -10.67 -2.32 8.33
N ALA A 128 -11.53 -2.45 7.31
CA ALA A 128 -12.04 -3.74 6.87
C ALA A 128 -10.91 -4.65 6.37
N TRP A 129 -9.95 -4.10 5.66
CA TRP A 129 -8.79 -4.83 5.15
C TRP A 129 -7.92 -5.37 6.28
N GLU A 130 -7.57 -4.52 7.27
CA GLU A 130 -6.79 -4.93 8.44
C GLU A 130 -7.55 -5.93 9.32
N LYS A 131 -8.87 -5.73 9.48
CA LYS A 131 -9.73 -6.67 10.22
C LYS A 131 -9.68 -8.06 9.60
N GLU A 132 -9.75 -8.15 8.28
CA GLU A 132 -9.65 -9.43 7.58
C GLU A 132 -8.26 -10.07 7.74
N ALA A 133 -7.19 -9.28 7.60
CA ALA A 133 -5.82 -9.77 7.78
C ALA A 133 -5.55 -10.32 9.20
N LYS A 134 -6.20 -9.76 10.21
CA LYS A 134 -6.08 -10.21 11.62
C LYS A 134 -6.63 -11.63 11.88
N HIS A 135 -7.38 -12.21 10.95
CA HIS A 135 -7.76 -13.63 10.99
C HIS A 135 -6.62 -14.58 10.54
N CYS A 136 -5.41 -14.06 10.33
CA CYS A 136 -4.24 -14.86 9.99
C CYS A 136 -4.01 -15.96 11.06
N PRO A 137 -3.97 -17.26 10.67
CA PRO A 137 -3.88 -18.34 11.62
C PRO A 137 -2.47 -18.46 12.22
N GLN A 138 -2.40 -18.84 13.49
CA GLN A 138 -1.15 -19.26 14.10
C GLN A 138 -0.63 -20.57 13.45
N PRO A 139 0.70 -20.78 13.38
CA PRO A 139 1.77 -19.93 13.90
C PRO A 139 2.25 -18.83 12.95
N THR A 140 1.57 -18.58 11.82
CA THR A 140 1.97 -17.54 10.87
C THR A 140 1.98 -16.16 11.55
N ARG A 141 3.15 -15.52 11.57
CA ARG A 141 3.33 -14.17 12.08
C ARG A 141 2.69 -13.16 11.11
N LEU A 142 1.90 -12.23 11.65
CA LEU A 142 1.27 -11.17 10.86
C LEU A 142 1.98 -9.83 11.06
N VAL A 143 2.32 -9.18 9.96
CA VAL A 143 2.74 -7.78 9.89
C VAL A 143 1.77 -7.03 8.98
N ILE A 144 1.16 -5.96 9.47
CA ILE A 144 0.30 -5.05 8.71
C ILE A 144 1.09 -3.77 8.43
N THR A 145 1.17 -3.37 7.18
CA THR A 145 1.96 -2.21 6.77
C THR A 145 1.07 -1.10 6.23
N ARG A 146 0.93 0.01 6.96
CA ARG A 146 0.19 1.21 6.53
C ARG A 146 1.11 2.08 5.69
N PHE A 147 0.95 2.02 4.38
CA PHE A 147 1.77 2.81 3.46
C PHE A 147 1.34 4.28 3.44
N GLY A 148 2.32 5.19 3.53
CA GLY A 148 2.19 6.54 3.00
C GLY A 148 2.16 6.56 1.48
N VAL A 149 2.21 7.75 0.89
CA VAL A 149 2.34 7.91 -0.56
C VAL A 149 3.70 7.41 -1.00
N VAL A 150 3.72 6.32 -1.76
CA VAL A 150 4.97 5.73 -2.24
C VAL A 150 5.51 6.53 -3.42
N LEU A 151 6.70 7.09 -3.23
CA LEU A 151 7.36 7.95 -4.22
C LEU A 151 8.55 7.24 -4.87
N SER A 152 8.63 7.37 -6.19
CA SER A 152 9.76 6.90 -6.98
C SER A 152 9.88 7.76 -8.26
N PRO A 153 11.09 8.04 -8.74
CA PRO A 153 11.31 8.92 -9.90
C PRO A 153 10.77 8.32 -11.22
N ASP A 154 10.68 7.01 -11.32
CA ASP A 154 10.35 6.27 -12.53
C ASP A 154 8.84 5.97 -12.72
N GLY A 155 7.97 6.44 -11.81
CA GLY A 155 6.52 6.21 -11.97
C GLY A 155 5.66 6.46 -10.73
N GLY A 156 4.53 5.74 -10.69
CA GLY A 156 3.60 5.78 -9.55
C GLY A 156 2.96 7.14 -9.31
N ALA A 157 2.79 7.49 -8.03
CA ALA A 157 2.17 8.75 -7.62
C ALA A 157 2.98 9.97 -8.06
N MET A 158 4.33 9.88 -8.00
CA MET A 158 5.22 10.97 -8.40
C MET A 158 5.00 11.36 -9.85
N GLN A 159 4.95 10.39 -10.77
CA GLN A 159 4.73 10.68 -12.17
C GLN A 159 3.36 11.33 -12.44
N GLN A 160 2.33 10.93 -11.71
CA GLN A 160 1.00 11.55 -11.84
C GLN A 160 0.99 13.01 -11.38
N MET A 161 1.73 13.34 -10.33
CA MET A 161 1.88 14.73 -9.86
C MET A 161 2.77 15.56 -10.77
N LEU A 162 3.77 14.94 -11.40
CA LEU A 162 4.70 15.64 -12.30
C LEU A 162 4.11 15.96 -13.68
N ARG A 163 3.21 15.14 -14.21
CA ARG A 163 2.61 15.37 -15.54
C ARG A 163 2.01 16.77 -15.70
N PRO A 164 1.07 17.23 -14.84
CA PRO A 164 0.52 18.58 -14.94
C PRO A 164 1.58 19.66 -14.70
N LEU A 165 2.50 19.45 -13.76
CA LEU A 165 3.60 20.37 -13.50
C LEU A 165 4.50 20.57 -14.73
N GLN A 166 4.89 19.49 -15.38
CA GLN A 166 5.74 19.53 -16.58
C GLN A 166 5.05 20.23 -17.75
N ALA A 167 3.72 20.02 -17.91
CA ALA A 167 2.93 20.62 -18.97
C ALA A 167 2.68 22.13 -18.76
N THR A 168 2.41 22.55 -17.52
CA THR A 168 2.00 23.92 -17.21
C THR A 168 3.10 24.78 -16.60
N LYS A 169 4.18 24.17 -16.11
CA LYS A 169 5.20 24.79 -15.27
C LYS A 169 4.64 25.44 -13.99
N VAL A 170 3.48 24.97 -13.52
CA VAL A 170 2.84 25.43 -12.30
C VAL A 170 2.70 24.25 -11.35
N ALA A 171 3.32 24.34 -10.17
CA ALA A 171 3.15 23.35 -9.12
C ALA A 171 1.81 23.61 -8.40
N THR A 172 0.95 22.60 -8.30
CA THR A 172 -0.41 22.76 -7.78
C THR A 172 -0.62 21.88 -6.54
N ALA A 173 -0.79 22.52 -5.38
CA ALA A 173 -1.25 21.86 -4.16
C ALA A 173 -2.79 21.79 -4.17
N ILE A 174 -3.35 20.63 -3.86
CA ILE A 174 -4.80 20.39 -3.91
C ILE A 174 -5.40 20.56 -2.51
N GLY A 175 -6.53 21.25 -2.40
CA GLY A 175 -7.20 21.52 -1.13
C GLY A 175 -6.52 22.67 -0.36
N PRO A 176 -6.55 22.69 1.00
CA PRO A 176 -5.97 23.78 1.77
C PRO A 176 -4.44 23.82 1.73
N GLY A 177 -3.79 22.74 1.32
CA GLY A 177 -2.34 22.61 1.29
C GLY A 177 -1.69 22.37 2.67
N THR A 178 -2.40 22.61 3.75
CA THR A 178 -1.92 22.41 5.13
C THR A 178 -2.00 20.96 5.60
N GLN A 179 -2.80 20.13 4.91
CA GLN A 179 -2.95 18.72 5.25
C GLN A 179 -1.61 17.99 5.17
N SER A 180 -1.43 17.03 6.08
CA SER A 180 -0.26 16.16 6.11
C SER A 180 -0.10 15.41 4.79
N PHE A 181 1.13 15.25 4.34
CA PHE A 181 1.51 14.45 3.18
C PHE A 181 2.48 13.34 3.62
N PRO A 182 1.97 12.29 4.26
CA PRO A 182 2.79 11.16 4.66
C PRO A 182 3.28 10.41 3.43
N TRP A 183 4.59 10.29 3.27
CA TRP A 183 5.23 9.68 2.11
C TRP A 183 6.32 8.71 2.51
N ILE A 184 6.71 7.83 1.60
CA ILE A 184 7.86 6.96 1.72
C ILE A 184 8.54 6.80 0.35
N ALA A 185 9.87 6.76 0.32
CA ALA A 185 10.58 6.39 -0.89
C ALA A 185 10.40 4.90 -1.21
N MET A 186 10.28 4.54 -2.49
CA MET A 186 10.15 3.14 -2.93
C MET A 186 11.29 2.27 -2.39
N HIS A 187 12.50 2.77 -2.40
CA HIS A 187 13.66 2.04 -1.90
C HIS A 187 13.54 1.72 -0.40
N ASP A 188 13.11 2.70 0.41
CA ASP A 188 12.94 2.50 1.85
C ASP A 188 11.76 1.57 2.17
N LEU A 189 10.69 1.61 1.37
CA LEU A 189 9.61 0.63 1.45
C LEU A 189 10.15 -0.78 1.20
N CYS A 190 10.95 -0.99 0.16
CA CYS A 190 11.54 -2.30 -0.14
C CYS A 190 12.45 -2.79 0.99
N ARG A 191 13.29 -1.90 1.55
CA ARG A 191 14.14 -2.21 2.72
C ARG A 191 13.33 -2.57 3.96
N ALA A 192 12.24 -1.85 4.23
CA ALA A 192 11.35 -2.18 5.35
C ALA A 192 10.69 -3.54 5.18
N MET A 193 10.28 -3.90 3.96
CA MET A 193 9.71 -5.23 3.69
C MET A 193 10.74 -6.34 3.89
N GLU A 194 11.99 -6.15 3.43
CA GLU A 194 13.08 -7.09 3.68
C GLU A 194 13.40 -7.21 5.18
N PHE A 195 13.41 -6.08 5.90
CA PHE A 195 13.60 -6.06 7.34
C PHE A 195 12.57 -6.94 8.07
N PHE A 196 11.28 -6.86 7.71
CA PHE A 196 10.25 -7.71 8.29
C PHE A 196 10.46 -9.20 7.97
N ILE A 197 11.03 -9.53 6.83
CA ILE A 197 11.35 -10.92 6.48
C ILE A 197 12.49 -11.43 7.35
N ALA A 198 13.54 -10.63 7.54
CA ALA A 198 14.74 -11.01 8.26
C ALA A 198 14.58 -11.05 9.78
N HIS A 199 13.64 -10.26 10.36
CA HIS A 199 13.48 -10.08 11.80
C HIS A 199 12.21 -10.76 12.32
N GLU A 200 12.37 -11.95 12.90
CA GLU A 200 11.25 -12.81 13.32
C GLU A 200 10.44 -12.24 14.50
N GLU A 201 10.99 -11.30 15.27
CA GLU A 201 10.32 -10.61 16.38
C GLU A 201 9.29 -9.59 15.92
N THR A 202 9.36 -9.09 14.67
CA THR A 202 8.46 -8.06 14.16
C THR A 202 7.05 -8.59 13.97
N ARG A 203 6.05 -7.93 14.56
CA ARG A 203 4.63 -8.28 14.43
C ARG A 203 3.73 -7.08 14.70
N GLY A 204 2.48 -7.15 14.23
CA GLY A 204 1.51 -6.09 14.44
C GLY A 204 1.48 -5.08 13.31
N VAL A 205 1.25 -3.81 13.63
CA VAL A 205 1.06 -2.72 12.66
C VAL A 205 2.31 -1.85 12.59
N TYR A 206 2.68 -1.41 11.40
CA TYR A 206 3.78 -0.48 11.15
C TYR A 206 3.36 0.58 10.15
N ASN A 207 3.62 1.84 10.45
CA ASN A 207 3.47 2.94 9.49
C ASN A 207 4.72 3.03 8.61
N LEU A 208 4.58 2.75 7.33
CA LEU A 208 5.67 2.90 6.39
C LEU A 208 5.64 4.30 5.78
N VAL A 209 6.21 5.23 6.50
CA VAL A 209 6.32 6.66 6.17
C VAL A 209 7.72 7.17 6.46
N ALA A 210 8.15 8.19 5.73
CA ALA A 210 9.37 8.91 6.06
C ALA A 210 9.18 9.65 7.41
N PRO A 211 10.25 9.76 8.23
CA PRO A 211 10.16 10.41 9.54
C PRO A 211 9.87 11.91 9.44
N GLN A 212 10.16 12.52 8.31
CA GLN A 212 9.90 13.94 8.09
C GLN A 212 8.40 14.19 7.85
N GLN A 213 7.77 14.88 8.77
CA GLN A 213 6.42 15.39 8.58
C GLN A 213 6.44 16.62 7.67
N ILE A 214 5.67 16.56 6.60
CA ILE A 214 5.57 17.63 5.60
C ILE A 214 4.12 17.88 5.21
N SER A 215 3.73 19.12 4.97
CA SER A 215 2.43 19.44 4.40
C SER A 215 2.40 19.20 2.88
N GLN A 216 1.22 19.01 2.33
CA GLN A 216 1.07 18.86 0.88
C GLN A 216 1.59 20.09 0.13
N TYR A 217 1.35 21.31 0.65
CA TYR A 217 1.89 22.53 0.06
C TYR A 217 3.43 22.54 0.06
N SER A 218 4.04 22.23 1.21
CA SER A 218 5.49 22.17 1.30
C SER A 218 6.11 21.14 0.37
N PHE A 219 5.52 19.94 0.29
CA PHE A 219 5.95 18.92 -0.67
C PHE A 219 5.83 19.41 -2.12
N THR A 220 4.66 19.99 -2.47
CA THR A 220 4.40 20.52 -3.82
C THR A 220 5.37 21.63 -4.19
N ARG A 221 5.70 22.52 -3.24
CA ARG A 221 6.67 23.60 -3.43
C ARG A 221 8.07 23.05 -3.71
N GLU A 222 8.54 22.09 -2.91
CA GLU A 222 9.86 21.47 -3.13
C GLU A 222 9.92 20.71 -4.46
N MET A 223 8.86 20.00 -4.81
CA MET A 223 8.72 19.37 -6.12
C MET A 223 8.75 20.44 -7.25
N GLY A 224 8.05 21.57 -7.05
CA GLY A 224 8.06 22.68 -7.99
C GLY A 224 9.47 23.26 -8.20
N LYS A 225 10.23 23.47 -7.13
CA LYS A 225 11.63 23.92 -7.20
C LYS A 225 12.51 22.93 -7.97
N ALA A 226 12.41 21.62 -7.63
CA ALA A 226 13.20 20.57 -8.26
C ALA A 226 12.96 20.45 -9.77
N TYR A 227 11.74 20.75 -10.23
CA TYR A 227 11.33 20.69 -11.64
C TYR A 227 11.17 22.05 -12.29
N GLN A 228 11.73 23.11 -11.70
CA GLN A 228 11.79 24.48 -12.25
C GLN A 228 10.40 25.04 -12.60
N ALA A 229 9.44 24.88 -11.67
CA ALA A 229 8.14 25.53 -11.79
C ALA A 229 8.28 27.05 -11.64
N TRP A 230 7.48 27.80 -12.41
CA TRP A 230 7.44 29.25 -12.28
C TRP A 230 6.79 29.73 -10.97
N THR A 231 5.82 28.93 -10.51
CA THR A 231 5.08 29.25 -9.28
C THR A 231 4.46 28.01 -8.64
N THR A 232 4.08 28.14 -7.37
CA THR A 232 3.27 27.15 -6.66
C THR A 232 1.95 27.79 -6.27
N ILE A 233 0.84 27.14 -6.63
CA ILE A 233 -0.52 27.59 -6.32
C ILE A 233 -1.27 26.59 -5.48
N ILE A 234 -2.32 27.03 -4.81
CA ILE A 234 -3.30 26.19 -4.13
C ILE A 234 -4.56 26.13 -4.98
N ALA A 235 -5.00 24.95 -5.35
CA ALA A 235 -6.24 24.75 -6.11
C ALA A 235 -7.30 24.09 -5.21
N PRO A 236 -8.57 24.56 -5.28
CA PRO A 236 -9.63 23.96 -4.49
C PRO A 236 -9.88 22.51 -4.91
N GLN A 237 -10.14 21.64 -3.94
CA GLN A 237 -10.36 20.20 -4.18
C GLN A 237 -11.48 19.89 -5.19
N ARG A 238 -12.44 20.81 -5.36
CA ARG A 238 -13.54 20.70 -6.32
C ARG A 238 -13.08 20.75 -7.78
N ALA A 239 -11.90 21.29 -8.07
CA ALA A 239 -11.37 21.38 -9.43
C ALA A 239 -10.89 20.02 -9.98
N PHE A 240 -10.81 18.97 -9.15
CA PHE A 240 -10.29 17.65 -9.49
C PHE A 240 -11.29 16.50 -9.23
N ARG A 241 -12.59 16.83 -9.12
CA ARG A 241 -13.68 15.86 -8.98
C ARG A 241 -14.27 15.42 -10.31
#